data_92d56ac3bcbc487fc8c0689b9112db46
#
_entry.id   92d56ac3bcbc487fc8c0689b9112db46
#
_cell.length_a   1.000
_cell.length_b   1.000
_cell.length_c   1.000
_cell.angle_alpha   90.00
_cell.angle_beta   90.00
_cell.angle_gamma   90.00
#
_symmetry.space_group_name_H-M   'P 1'
#
loop_
_entity.id
_entity.type
_entity.pdbx_description
1 polymer ?
#
loop_
_entity_poly.entity_id
_entity_poly.type
_entity_poly.pdbx_seq_one_letter_code
_entity_poly.pdbx_strand_id
1 'polypeptide(L)'
;MNSNPLSNLDDEGRSKIDRMFNGCEEIVGIGHVANVISGSSSHSGGNQLNAYIGLEPSGKAHLGWMVLAETIDNLLAEKVNVTVLLADWHAWVNDKFSRDMEKISLAADYMSEVFRVLLNFPEEGDGPGQLRFIRASEMMDSGKYWERVLR
;
A
#
# COMPACT_ATOMS: atom_id res chain seq x y z
N MET A 1 -10.00 -21.31 -22.51
CA MET A 1 -8.55 -21.46 -22.44
C MET A 1 -8.04 -20.40 -21.48
N ASN A 2 -7.68 -20.78 -20.24
CA ASN A 2 -7.07 -19.83 -19.31
C ASN A 2 -5.63 -19.61 -19.77
N SER A 3 -5.39 -18.51 -20.48
CA SER A 3 -4.03 -18.07 -20.77
C SER A 3 -3.32 -17.79 -19.45
N ASN A 4 -2.13 -18.33 -19.24
CA ASN A 4 -1.33 -18.01 -18.07
C ASN A 4 -1.12 -16.48 -18.04
N PRO A 5 -1.58 -15.80 -16.97
CA PRO A 5 -1.51 -14.33 -16.87
C PRO A 5 -0.08 -13.77 -16.93
N LEU A 6 0.94 -14.63 -16.74
CA LEU A 6 2.36 -14.28 -16.78
C LEU A 6 3.02 -14.63 -18.12
N SER A 7 2.27 -15.09 -19.14
CA SER A 7 2.83 -15.50 -20.43
C SER A 7 3.53 -14.38 -21.21
N ASN A 8 3.15 -13.13 -20.94
CA ASN A 8 3.67 -11.94 -21.61
C ASN A 8 4.92 -11.34 -20.96
N LEU A 9 5.41 -11.95 -19.88
CA LEU A 9 6.59 -11.50 -19.17
C LEU A 9 7.81 -12.30 -19.58
N ASP A 10 8.93 -11.61 -19.67
CA ASP A 10 10.26 -12.19 -19.70
C ASP A 10 10.67 -12.74 -18.32
N ASP A 11 11.85 -13.35 -18.24
CA ASP A 11 12.33 -13.94 -17.00
C ASP A 11 12.57 -12.89 -15.89
N GLU A 12 13.00 -11.68 -16.25
CA GLU A 12 13.19 -10.59 -15.29
C GLU A 12 11.84 -10.10 -14.76
N GLY A 13 10.82 -9.93 -15.62
CA GLY A 13 9.48 -9.54 -15.20
C GLY A 13 8.83 -10.56 -14.25
N ARG A 14 9.06 -11.85 -14.47
CA ARG A 14 8.60 -12.93 -13.58
C ARG A 14 9.33 -12.87 -12.25
N SER A 15 10.66 -12.76 -12.27
CA SER A 15 11.48 -12.62 -11.06
C SER A 15 11.07 -11.40 -10.24
N LYS A 16 10.71 -10.29 -10.90
CA LYS A 16 10.21 -9.09 -10.25
C LYS A 16 8.90 -9.37 -9.49
N ILE A 17 7.96 -10.07 -10.10
CA ILE A 17 6.70 -10.47 -9.44
C ILE A 17 6.98 -11.35 -8.24
N ASP A 18 7.87 -12.34 -8.37
CA ASP A 18 8.21 -13.26 -7.28
C ASP A 18 8.83 -12.51 -6.09
N ARG A 19 9.68 -11.50 -6.35
CA ARG A 19 10.24 -10.64 -5.29
C ARG A 19 9.19 -9.76 -4.63
N MET A 20 8.32 -9.11 -5.41
CA MET A 20 7.26 -8.22 -4.91
C MET A 20 6.27 -8.94 -3.98
N PHE A 21 5.93 -10.17 -4.31
CA PHE A 21 4.91 -10.95 -3.62
C PHE A 21 5.47 -12.14 -2.84
N ASN A 22 6.76 -12.08 -2.50
CA ASN A 22 7.40 -13.09 -1.68
C ASN A 22 6.65 -13.24 -0.35
N GLY A 23 6.33 -14.49 0.01
CA GLY A 23 5.57 -14.79 1.23
C GLY A 23 4.05 -14.62 1.13
N CYS A 24 3.51 -14.18 0.01
CA CYS A 24 2.06 -14.14 -0.21
C CYS A 24 1.51 -15.54 -0.48
N GLU A 25 0.45 -15.94 0.23
CA GLU A 25 -0.23 -17.21 0.00
C GLU A 25 -1.09 -17.19 -1.26
N GLU A 26 -1.70 -16.07 -1.57
CA GLU A 26 -2.58 -15.90 -2.71
C GLU A 26 -2.43 -14.50 -3.32
N ILE A 27 -2.43 -14.42 -4.65
CA ILE A 27 -2.39 -13.18 -5.41
C ILE A 27 -3.58 -13.16 -6.37
N VAL A 28 -4.52 -12.27 -6.14
CA VAL A 28 -5.68 -12.08 -7.02
C VAL A 28 -5.39 -10.99 -8.04
N GLY A 29 -5.69 -11.27 -9.33
CA GLY A 29 -5.55 -10.28 -10.39
C GLY A 29 -4.12 -9.99 -10.85
N ILE A 30 -3.19 -10.90 -10.65
CA ILE A 30 -1.77 -10.78 -11.02
C ILE A 30 -1.55 -10.38 -12.48
N GLY A 31 -2.48 -10.72 -13.39
CA GLY A 31 -2.41 -10.35 -14.80
C GLY A 31 -2.39 -8.84 -15.04
N HIS A 32 -3.03 -8.05 -14.17
CA HIS A 32 -2.95 -6.59 -14.25
C HIS A 32 -1.53 -6.09 -13.98
N VAL A 33 -0.90 -6.60 -12.92
CA VAL A 33 0.49 -6.27 -12.58
C VAL A 33 1.45 -6.69 -13.72
N ALA A 34 1.25 -7.89 -14.26
CA ALA A 34 2.03 -8.40 -15.39
C ALA A 34 1.92 -7.49 -16.63
N ASN A 35 0.73 -6.99 -16.95
CA ASN A 35 0.52 -6.07 -18.07
C ASN A 35 1.21 -4.73 -17.88
N VAL A 36 1.28 -4.21 -16.65
CA VAL A 36 2.02 -2.98 -16.34
C VAL A 36 3.54 -3.22 -16.50
N ILE A 37 4.06 -4.32 -15.96
CA ILE A 37 5.48 -4.66 -16.03
C ILE A 37 5.93 -4.88 -17.47
N SER A 38 5.12 -5.58 -18.29
CA SER A 38 5.43 -5.82 -19.71
C SER A 38 5.29 -4.59 -20.62
N GLY A 39 4.82 -3.45 -20.07
CA GLY A 39 4.52 -2.25 -20.86
C GLY A 39 3.30 -2.38 -21.76
N SER A 40 2.51 -3.43 -21.61
CA SER A 40 1.31 -3.72 -22.42
C SER A 40 0.07 -2.98 -21.94
N SER A 41 0.14 -2.24 -20.83
CA SER A 41 -1.01 -1.49 -20.31
C SER A 41 -1.16 -0.14 -21.02
N SER A 42 -2.33 0.10 -21.58
CA SER A 42 -2.70 1.37 -22.25
C SER A 42 -3.17 2.46 -21.27
N HIS A 43 -2.87 2.34 -19.98
CA HIS A 43 -3.29 3.33 -18.98
C HIS A 43 -2.42 4.59 -19.06
N SER A 44 -3.07 5.75 -19.04
CA SER A 44 -2.46 7.09 -19.15
C SER A 44 -1.53 7.50 -17.99
N GLY A 45 -1.17 6.59 -17.09
CA GLY A 45 -0.29 6.81 -15.93
C GLY A 45 1.14 6.30 -16.07
N GLY A 46 1.56 5.83 -17.25
CA GLY A 46 2.89 5.23 -17.43
C GLY A 46 3.03 3.84 -16.81
N ASN A 47 4.23 3.27 -16.87
CA ASN A 47 4.53 1.93 -16.34
C ASN A 47 4.80 1.90 -14.83
N GLN A 48 4.39 2.96 -14.07
CA GLN A 48 4.62 3.04 -12.64
C GLN A 48 3.53 2.28 -11.88
N LEU A 49 3.94 1.31 -11.08
CA LEU A 49 3.06 0.61 -10.14
C LEU A 49 2.86 1.46 -8.88
N ASN A 50 1.61 1.54 -8.45
CA ASN A 50 1.22 2.17 -7.20
C ASN A 50 0.41 1.18 -6.40
N ALA A 51 0.75 1.03 -5.12
CA ALA A 51 0.05 0.19 -4.16
C ALA A 51 -0.44 1.00 -2.97
N TYR A 52 -1.49 0.53 -2.31
CA TYR A 52 -1.85 1.05 -1.00
C TYR A 52 -2.14 -0.10 -0.03
N ILE A 53 -1.89 0.15 1.25
CA ILE A 53 -2.19 -0.76 2.35
C ILE A 53 -2.98 0.03 3.39
N GLY A 54 -4.19 -0.41 3.71
CA GLY A 54 -5.02 0.21 4.74
C GLY A 54 -4.77 -0.43 6.11
N LEU A 55 -4.43 0.37 7.11
CA LEU A 55 -4.19 -0.07 8.47
C LEU A 55 -5.09 0.70 9.45
N GLU A 56 -5.78 -0.03 10.30
CA GLU A 56 -6.58 0.57 11.38
C GLU A 56 -5.70 0.85 12.60
N PRO A 57 -5.57 2.11 13.06
CA PRO A 57 -4.83 2.44 14.27
C PRO A 57 -5.63 2.00 15.51
N SER A 58 -5.44 0.77 15.94
CA SER A 58 -6.30 0.13 16.95
C SER A 58 -5.56 -0.46 18.15
N GLY A 59 -4.23 -0.35 18.22
CA GLY A 59 -3.49 -0.96 19.31
C GLY A 59 -1.99 -0.75 19.25
N LYS A 60 -1.29 -1.55 20.05
CA LYS A 60 0.16 -1.55 20.11
C LYS A 60 0.77 -2.41 19.00
N ALA A 61 2.00 -2.09 18.61
CA ALA A 61 2.75 -2.90 17.67
C ALA A 61 2.86 -4.35 18.14
N HIS A 62 2.74 -5.27 17.21
CA HIS A 62 2.89 -6.71 17.43
C HIS A 62 3.62 -7.34 16.24
N LEU A 63 4.03 -8.59 16.39
CA LEU A 63 4.87 -9.29 15.42
C LEU A 63 4.28 -9.30 13.98
N GLY A 64 2.95 -9.29 13.84
CA GLY A 64 2.30 -9.21 12.53
C GLY A 64 2.62 -7.92 11.74
N TRP A 65 3.03 -6.84 12.40
CA TRP A 65 3.47 -5.62 11.70
C TRP A 65 4.79 -5.82 10.96
N MET A 66 5.65 -6.73 11.43
CA MET A 66 6.90 -7.05 10.71
C MET A 66 6.63 -7.72 9.37
N VAL A 67 5.61 -8.57 9.29
CA VAL A 67 5.21 -9.21 8.02
C VAL A 67 4.70 -8.17 7.02
N LEU A 68 3.92 -7.20 7.50
CA LEU A 68 3.46 -6.09 6.66
C LEU A 68 4.61 -5.19 6.21
N ALA A 69 5.55 -4.90 7.12
CA ALA A 69 6.74 -4.11 6.80
C ALA A 69 7.59 -4.81 5.72
N GLU A 70 7.80 -6.13 5.83
CA GLU A 70 8.50 -6.90 4.80
C GLU A 70 7.80 -6.83 3.44
N THR A 71 6.46 -6.93 3.43
CA THR A 71 5.69 -6.77 2.18
C THR A 71 5.87 -5.38 1.56
N ILE A 72 5.86 -4.34 2.39
CA ILE A 72 6.09 -2.96 1.94
C ILE A 72 7.51 -2.81 1.39
N ASP A 73 8.52 -3.32 2.09
CA ASP A 73 9.93 -3.27 1.67
C ASP A 73 10.13 -3.98 0.32
N ASN A 74 9.52 -5.16 0.12
CA ASN A 74 9.56 -5.88 -1.14
C ASN A 74 8.99 -5.06 -2.30
N LEU A 75 7.86 -4.38 -2.09
CA LEU A 75 7.26 -3.52 -3.10
C LEU A 75 8.13 -2.30 -3.41
N LEU A 76 8.65 -1.64 -2.39
CA LEU A 76 9.52 -0.46 -2.53
C LEU A 76 10.83 -0.81 -3.25
N ALA A 77 11.45 -1.96 -2.94
CA ALA A 77 12.66 -2.46 -3.59
C ALA A 77 12.47 -2.64 -5.11
N GLU A 78 11.26 -3.01 -5.52
CA GLU A 78 10.88 -3.15 -6.94
C GLU A 78 10.32 -1.84 -7.53
N LYS A 79 10.56 -0.72 -6.87
CA LYS A 79 10.17 0.64 -7.30
C LYS A 79 8.67 0.85 -7.41
N VAL A 80 7.86 0.14 -6.63
CA VAL A 80 6.43 0.40 -6.49
C VAL A 80 6.25 1.55 -5.51
N ASN A 81 5.43 2.54 -5.84
CA ASN A 81 5.05 3.57 -4.88
C ASN A 81 4.02 2.98 -3.91
N VAL A 82 4.26 3.10 -2.62
CA VAL A 82 3.36 2.55 -1.60
C VAL A 82 2.78 3.67 -0.75
N THR A 83 1.45 3.66 -0.63
CA THR A 83 0.72 4.52 0.30
C THR A 83 0.18 3.69 1.45
N VAL A 84 0.60 4.00 2.66
CA VAL A 84 0.02 3.45 3.89
C VAL A 84 -1.12 4.36 4.33
N LEU A 85 -2.35 3.87 4.19
CA LEU A 85 -3.54 4.57 4.62
C LEU A 85 -3.82 4.26 6.09
N LEU A 86 -3.67 5.24 6.96
CA LEU A 86 -4.04 5.16 8.36
C LEU A 86 -5.55 5.41 8.48
N ALA A 87 -6.32 4.34 8.68
CA ALA A 87 -7.78 4.35 8.62
C ALA A 87 -8.39 4.80 9.96
N ASP A 88 -8.14 6.04 10.34
CA ASP A 88 -8.58 6.66 11.59
C ASP A 88 -10.12 6.73 11.72
N TRP A 89 -10.83 7.10 10.66
CA TRP A 89 -12.29 7.04 10.64
C TRP A 89 -12.82 5.62 10.80
N HIS A 90 -12.12 4.62 10.26
CA HIS A 90 -12.49 3.23 10.44
C HIS A 90 -12.34 2.79 11.90
N ALA A 91 -11.24 3.19 12.53
CA ALA A 91 -11.03 2.97 13.97
C ALA A 91 -12.14 3.62 14.83
N TRP A 92 -12.58 4.82 14.46
CA TRP A 92 -13.68 5.50 15.15
C TRP A 92 -15.00 4.75 14.97
N VAL A 93 -15.35 4.32 13.77
CA VAL A 93 -16.55 3.54 13.47
C VAL A 93 -16.54 2.21 14.25
N ASN A 94 -15.38 1.55 14.34
CA ASN A 94 -15.18 0.29 15.05
C ASN A 94 -15.04 0.46 16.58
N ASP A 95 -15.39 1.63 17.12
CA ASP A 95 -15.36 1.94 18.56
C ASP A 95 -13.99 1.75 19.23
N LYS A 96 -12.90 1.94 18.46
CA LYS A 96 -11.56 1.92 19.05
C LYS A 96 -11.35 3.12 19.96
N PHE A 97 -10.66 2.89 21.08
CA PHE A 97 -10.38 3.94 22.07
C PHE A 97 -11.65 4.70 22.54
N SER A 98 -12.81 4.02 22.56
CA SER A 98 -14.12 4.63 22.90
C SER A 98 -14.49 5.81 21.99
N ARG A 99 -14.09 5.75 20.70
CA ARG A 99 -14.31 6.81 19.69
C ARG A 99 -13.64 8.15 20.01
N ASP A 100 -12.61 8.13 20.81
CA ASP A 100 -11.82 9.31 21.13
C ASP A 100 -10.83 9.58 19.95
N MET A 101 -11.14 10.57 19.13
CA MET A 101 -10.34 10.91 17.95
C MET A 101 -8.92 11.37 18.29
N GLU A 102 -8.70 11.97 19.45
CA GLU A 102 -7.35 12.37 19.89
C GLU A 102 -6.48 11.13 20.15
N LYS A 103 -7.05 10.12 20.82
CA LYS A 103 -6.35 8.84 21.06
C LYS A 103 -6.14 8.05 19.78
N ILE A 104 -7.12 8.05 18.86
CA ILE A 104 -6.99 7.42 17.55
C ILE A 104 -5.88 8.10 16.73
N SER A 105 -5.85 9.44 16.76
CA SER A 105 -4.80 10.22 16.11
C SER A 105 -3.41 9.89 16.66
N LEU A 106 -3.28 9.83 17.99
CA LEU A 106 -2.02 9.44 18.64
C LEU A 106 -1.62 8.00 18.29
N ALA A 107 -2.57 7.08 18.19
CA ALA A 107 -2.32 5.71 17.78
C ALA A 107 -1.88 5.63 16.31
N ALA A 108 -2.41 6.49 15.44
CA ALA A 108 -1.99 6.59 14.03
C ALA A 108 -0.56 7.13 13.92
N ASP A 109 -0.19 8.15 14.72
CA ASP A 109 1.19 8.66 14.78
C ASP A 109 2.15 7.58 15.28
N TYR A 110 1.79 6.92 16.36
CA TYR A 110 2.57 5.79 16.89
C TYR A 110 2.78 4.71 15.83
N MET A 111 1.73 4.35 15.09
CA MET A 111 1.80 3.34 14.04
C MET A 111 2.76 3.77 12.93
N SER A 112 2.66 5.00 12.44
CA SER A 112 3.57 5.49 11.40
C SER A 112 5.02 5.52 11.87
N GLU A 113 5.30 5.94 13.10
CA GLU A 113 6.67 5.92 13.66
C GLU A 113 7.24 4.50 13.76
N VAL A 114 6.42 3.52 14.17
CA VAL A 114 6.87 2.13 14.21
C VAL A 114 7.21 1.62 12.80
N PHE A 115 6.37 1.92 11.80
CA PHE A 115 6.67 1.53 10.42
C PHE A 115 7.92 2.23 9.88
N ARG A 116 8.16 3.51 10.20
CA ARG A 116 9.41 4.22 9.85
C ARG A 116 10.65 3.53 10.38
N VAL A 117 10.56 2.98 11.58
CA VAL A 117 11.67 2.22 12.18
C VAL A 117 11.85 0.84 11.55
N LEU A 118 10.75 0.18 11.18
CA LEU A 118 10.76 -1.17 10.59
C LEU A 118 11.19 -1.18 9.12
N LEU A 119 10.86 -0.11 8.38
CA LEU A 119 11.12 -0.01 6.95
C LEU A 119 12.52 0.56 6.67
N ASN A 120 13.19 0.03 5.66
CA ASN A 120 14.55 0.42 5.30
C ASN A 120 14.60 1.51 4.21
N PHE A 121 13.45 2.08 3.83
CA PHE A 121 13.34 3.03 2.73
C PHE A 121 13.05 4.45 3.22
N PRO A 122 13.59 5.48 2.56
CA PRO A 122 13.25 6.86 2.86
C PRO A 122 11.79 7.15 2.47
N GLU A 123 11.08 7.91 3.29
CA GLU A 123 9.68 8.27 3.05
C GLU A 123 9.47 9.20 1.85
N GLU A 124 10.41 10.08 1.59
CA GLU A 124 10.30 11.08 0.54
C GLU A 124 11.52 11.03 -0.37
N GLY A 125 11.28 10.95 -1.65
CA GLY A 125 12.29 11.00 -2.71
C GLY A 125 11.66 11.37 -4.03
N ASP A 126 12.45 12.01 -4.90
CA ASP A 126 12.05 12.32 -6.28
C ASP A 126 12.32 11.09 -7.17
N GLY A 127 11.44 10.09 -7.11
CA GLY A 127 11.64 8.91 -7.94
C GLY A 127 10.64 7.79 -7.67
N PRO A 128 10.68 6.70 -8.43
CA PRO A 128 9.86 5.52 -8.18
C PRO A 128 10.30 4.79 -6.90
N GLY A 129 9.35 4.17 -6.21
CA GLY A 129 9.57 3.51 -4.93
C GLY A 129 9.39 4.46 -3.74
N GLN A 130 8.41 5.35 -3.80
CA GLN A 130 8.09 6.28 -2.73
C GLN A 130 7.18 5.62 -1.70
N LEU A 131 7.43 5.92 -0.43
CA LEU A 131 6.55 5.59 0.68
C LEU A 131 5.84 6.84 1.19
N ARG A 132 4.52 6.73 1.41
CA ARG A 132 3.71 7.81 1.99
C ARG A 132 2.78 7.28 3.05
N PHE A 133 2.62 8.03 4.14
CA PHE A 133 1.57 7.82 5.13
C PHE A 133 0.49 8.88 4.95
N ILE A 134 -0.77 8.47 4.84
CA ILE A 134 -1.92 9.36 4.67
C ILE A 134 -3.00 8.94 5.65
N ARG A 135 -3.62 9.88 6.36
CA ARG A 135 -4.80 9.59 7.17
C ARG A 135 -6.06 9.60 6.32
N ALA A 136 -6.99 8.71 6.64
CA ALA A 136 -8.29 8.70 5.96
C ALA A 136 -9.03 10.03 6.16
N SER A 137 -8.95 10.64 7.36
CA SER A 137 -9.52 11.97 7.64
C SER A 137 -8.98 13.05 6.73
N GLU A 138 -7.67 13.12 6.51
CA GLU A 138 -7.04 14.09 5.61
C GLU A 138 -7.47 13.90 4.15
N MET A 139 -7.57 12.66 3.70
CA MET A 139 -8.02 12.33 2.35
C MET A 139 -9.48 12.71 2.13
N MET A 140 -10.35 12.45 3.11
CA MET A 140 -11.79 12.70 3.04
C MET A 140 -12.15 14.17 3.22
N ASP A 141 -11.27 15.00 3.74
CA ASP A 141 -11.49 16.45 3.90
C ASP A 141 -11.39 17.20 2.56
N SER A 142 -10.96 16.53 1.50
CA SER A 142 -10.87 17.13 0.17
C SER A 142 -12.21 17.02 -0.59
N GLY A 143 -12.70 18.14 -1.15
CA GLY A 143 -13.88 18.16 -2.01
C GLY A 143 -13.76 17.22 -3.23
N LYS A 144 -12.55 17.00 -3.74
CA LYS A 144 -12.26 16.07 -4.83
C LYS A 144 -12.52 14.60 -4.47
N TYR A 145 -12.34 14.21 -3.20
CA TYR A 145 -12.66 12.87 -2.73
C TYR A 145 -14.16 12.61 -2.87
N TRP A 146 -14.99 13.49 -2.33
CA TRP A 146 -16.45 13.37 -2.36
C TRP A 146 -17.02 13.44 -3.77
N GLU A 147 -16.44 14.26 -4.63
CA GLU A 147 -16.81 14.31 -6.05
C GLU A 147 -16.65 12.95 -6.76
N ARG A 148 -15.64 12.17 -6.38
CA ARG A 148 -15.42 10.81 -6.92
C ARG A 148 -16.32 9.76 -6.30
N VAL A 149 -16.61 9.89 -5.00
CA VAL A 149 -17.48 8.94 -4.27
C VAL A 149 -18.94 9.07 -4.70
N LEU A 150 -19.37 10.27 -5.06
CA LEU A 150 -20.77 10.56 -5.42
C LEU A 150 -21.07 10.40 -6.92
N ARG A 151 -20.10 10.05 -7.75
CA ARG A 151 -20.26 9.71 -9.18
C ARG A 151 -20.49 8.22 -9.36
#